data_ef4c5230f1935118f62c6404c9d34c30
#
_entry.id   ef4c5230f1935118f62c6404c9d34c30
#
_cell.length_a   1.000
_cell.length_b   1.000
_cell.length_c   1.000
_cell.angle_alpha   90.00
_cell.angle_beta   90.00
_cell.angle_gamma   90.00
#
_symmetry.space_group_name_H-M   'P 1'
#
loop_
_entity.id
_entity.type
_entity.pdbx_description
1 polymer ?
#
loop_
_entity_poly.entity_id
_entity_poly.type
_entity_poly.pdbx_seq_one_letter_code
_entity_poly.pdbx_strand_id
1 'polypeptide(L)'
;MPASGALEAPARRWIGVPRLRGRLTAADVGLVINASDPYSVAVGEHYAQARGLLPEQVLRVELPRRAALEPAEFEALRRAIESHFGPRTQALVLAWVAPYAVACNAITGALALGLDLGLCANGCARSRTSGWFNSASHRPLQEPGWRPSMLLAAPSVEAARSLIDRGVAADGSLVRPPDPPALVLLLDGPDLARQVRTRLYPPGPLAASRGVVWLEAPATQALPGARRLLIAITGSEQLPLQPPPQWLPGGLGDHLTSWGGDLLGSHGQATAMEWIASGATASHGAVSEPCNHLQKFPHPQVLMGHYLQGATALEAYWRSVAWPQQSLFIGEPLAAP
;
A
#
# COMPACT_ATOMS: atom_id res chain seq x y z
N MET A 1 54.20 7.32 -11.51
CA MET A 1 52.85 7.66 -11.08
C MET A 1 51.90 6.73 -11.81
N PRO A 2 51.18 5.79 -11.15
CA PRO A 2 50.22 4.98 -11.82
C PRO A 2 48.92 5.80 -12.03
N ALA A 3 48.40 5.75 -13.25
CA ALA A 3 47.15 6.38 -13.64
C ALA A 3 45.97 5.85 -12.78
N SER A 4 45.22 6.78 -12.21
CA SER A 4 43.93 6.52 -11.52
C SER A 4 42.98 5.87 -12.53
N GLY A 5 42.81 4.56 -12.44
CA GLY A 5 41.74 3.86 -13.17
C GLY A 5 40.39 4.31 -12.62
N ALA A 6 39.70 5.16 -13.34
CA ALA A 6 38.27 5.42 -13.09
C ALA A 6 37.54 4.09 -13.21
N LEU A 7 36.97 3.61 -12.11
CA LEU A 7 36.05 2.48 -12.15
C LEU A 7 34.89 2.86 -13.06
N GLU A 8 34.82 2.28 -14.25
CA GLU A 8 33.70 2.41 -15.14
C GLU A 8 32.45 1.95 -14.38
N ALA A 9 31.46 2.82 -14.29
CA ALA A 9 30.17 2.48 -13.71
C ALA A 9 29.59 1.28 -14.50
N PRO A 10 29.10 0.23 -13.81
CA PRO A 10 28.61 -0.95 -14.49
C PRO A 10 27.51 -0.57 -15.49
N ALA A 11 27.62 -1.10 -16.70
CA ALA A 11 26.67 -0.83 -17.78
C ALA A 11 25.23 -1.11 -17.29
N ARG A 12 24.34 -0.11 -17.37
CA ARG A 12 22.93 -0.26 -16.99
C ARG A 12 22.26 -1.33 -17.86
N ARG A 13 21.73 -2.36 -17.21
CA ARG A 13 20.95 -3.40 -17.90
C ARG A 13 19.49 -2.95 -17.92
N TRP A 14 18.92 -2.80 -19.12
CA TRP A 14 17.54 -2.45 -19.33
C TRP A 14 16.71 -3.71 -19.50
N ILE A 15 15.55 -3.78 -18.81
CA ILE A 15 14.55 -4.81 -18.99
C ILE A 15 13.25 -4.17 -19.46
N GLY A 16 12.59 -4.79 -20.43
CA GLY A 16 11.25 -4.38 -20.85
C GLY A 16 10.22 -4.79 -19.80
N VAL A 17 9.42 -3.83 -19.33
CA VAL A 17 8.28 -4.10 -18.45
C VAL A 17 7.01 -3.85 -19.25
N PRO A 18 6.27 -4.91 -19.68
CA PRO A 18 5.05 -4.75 -20.46
C PRO A 18 3.98 -4.05 -19.61
N ARG A 19 3.13 -3.24 -20.24
CA ARG A 19 1.97 -2.67 -19.55
C ARG A 19 0.90 -3.71 -19.32
N LEU A 20 0.18 -3.59 -18.21
CA LEU A 20 -1.09 -4.29 -18.00
C LEU A 20 -2.11 -3.85 -19.06
N ARG A 21 -2.96 -4.77 -19.50
CA ARG A 21 -4.05 -4.48 -20.46
C ARG A 21 -5.25 -3.81 -19.80
N GLY A 22 -5.33 -3.83 -18.47
CA GLY A 22 -6.39 -3.20 -17.68
C GLY A 22 -5.96 -2.99 -16.24
N ARG A 23 -6.62 -2.07 -15.56
CA ARG A 23 -6.47 -1.75 -14.14
C ARG A 23 -7.79 -1.24 -13.60
N LEU A 24 -7.91 -1.17 -12.28
CA LEU A 24 -9.03 -0.48 -11.62
C LEU A 24 -9.03 1.01 -11.98
N THR A 25 -10.22 1.55 -12.19
CA THR A 25 -10.47 2.96 -12.49
C THR A 25 -11.48 3.54 -11.50
N ALA A 26 -11.77 4.84 -11.58
CA ALA A 26 -12.79 5.48 -10.77
C ALA A 26 -14.18 4.81 -10.94
N ALA A 27 -14.48 4.26 -12.12
CA ALA A 27 -15.75 3.56 -12.37
C ALA A 27 -15.86 2.19 -11.65
N ASP A 28 -14.74 1.65 -11.17
CA ASP A 28 -14.68 0.34 -10.54
C ASP A 28 -14.66 0.39 -9.00
N VAL A 29 -14.65 1.58 -8.38
CA VAL A 29 -14.53 1.72 -6.93
C VAL A 29 -15.82 2.20 -6.27
N GLY A 30 -16.04 1.73 -5.04
CA GLY A 30 -17.04 2.26 -4.11
C GLY A 30 -16.34 2.98 -2.95
N LEU A 31 -16.78 4.19 -2.68
CA LEU A 31 -16.30 5.02 -1.57
C LEU A 31 -17.19 4.82 -0.35
N VAL A 32 -16.60 4.52 0.80
CA VAL A 32 -17.32 4.43 2.08
C VAL A 32 -16.86 5.56 3.00
N ILE A 33 -17.81 6.36 3.46
CA ILE A 33 -17.60 7.52 4.33
C ILE A 33 -18.22 7.21 5.70
N ASN A 34 -17.46 7.38 6.78
CA ASN A 34 -18.01 7.38 8.14
C ASN A 34 -18.62 8.74 8.45
N ALA A 35 -19.95 8.84 8.44
CA ALA A 35 -20.69 10.09 8.66
C ALA A 35 -20.50 10.65 10.09
N SER A 36 -20.11 9.81 11.06
CA SER A 36 -19.83 10.23 12.44
C SER A 36 -18.41 10.80 12.63
N ASP A 37 -17.57 10.80 11.59
CA ASP A 37 -16.20 11.30 11.66
C ASP A 37 -16.01 12.49 10.70
N PRO A 38 -15.77 13.72 11.22
CA PRO A 38 -15.52 14.89 10.37
C PRO A 38 -14.32 14.74 9.41
N TYR A 39 -13.29 14.00 9.83
CA TYR A 39 -12.17 13.68 8.93
C TYR A 39 -12.69 12.88 7.73
N SER A 40 -13.44 11.81 7.98
CA SER A 40 -13.96 10.92 6.95
C SER A 40 -14.86 11.67 5.95
N VAL A 41 -15.72 12.55 6.44
CA VAL A 41 -16.59 13.36 5.59
C VAL A 41 -15.76 14.26 4.68
N ALA A 42 -14.85 15.05 5.25
CA ALA A 42 -14.04 16.01 4.50
C ALA A 42 -13.12 15.34 3.47
N VAL A 43 -12.51 14.21 3.83
CA VAL A 43 -11.60 13.44 2.95
C VAL A 43 -12.38 12.70 1.88
N GLY A 44 -13.51 12.07 2.24
CA GLY A 44 -14.35 11.36 1.28
C GLY A 44 -14.96 12.28 0.22
N GLU A 45 -15.42 13.46 0.60
CA GLU A 45 -15.94 14.45 -0.35
C GLU A 45 -14.85 14.96 -1.30
N HIS A 46 -13.67 15.26 -0.78
CA HIS A 46 -12.53 15.63 -1.63
C HIS A 46 -12.15 14.50 -2.60
N TYR A 47 -12.10 13.25 -2.13
CA TYR A 47 -11.80 12.10 -2.98
C TYR A 47 -12.85 11.90 -4.08
N ALA A 48 -14.14 11.96 -3.72
CA ALA A 48 -15.23 11.83 -4.68
C ALA A 48 -15.11 12.89 -5.80
N GLN A 49 -14.82 14.12 -5.43
CA GLN A 49 -14.60 15.22 -6.38
C GLN A 49 -13.34 14.98 -7.23
N ALA A 50 -12.20 14.69 -6.60
CA ALA A 50 -10.91 14.53 -7.28
C ALA A 50 -10.88 13.37 -8.29
N ARG A 51 -11.63 12.30 -8.00
CA ARG A 51 -11.75 11.11 -8.86
C ARG A 51 -13.02 11.09 -9.71
N GLY A 52 -13.90 12.08 -9.58
CA GLY A 52 -15.14 12.17 -10.36
C GLY A 52 -16.11 11.03 -10.08
N LEU A 53 -16.26 10.61 -8.81
CA LEU A 53 -17.17 9.54 -8.42
C LEU A 53 -18.63 10.01 -8.50
N LEU A 54 -19.50 9.12 -8.95
CA LEU A 54 -20.94 9.36 -8.99
C LEU A 54 -21.58 9.13 -7.62
N PRO A 55 -22.73 9.77 -7.31
CA PRO A 55 -23.40 9.62 -6.01
C PRO A 55 -23.67 8.17 -5.61
N GLU A 56 -24.04 7.30 -6.56
CA GLU A 56 -24.31 5.88 -6.33
C GLU A 56 -23.03 5.06 -5.97
N GLN A 57 -21.87 5.62 -6.18
CA GLN A 57 -20.59 5.03 -5.76
C GLN A 57 -20.22 5.41 -4.32
N VAL A 58 -21.03 6.20 -3.62
CA VAL A 58 -20.74 6.70 -2.28
C VAL A 58 -21.73 6.13 -1.26
N LEU A 59 -21.20 5.33 -0.33
CA LEU A 59 -21.94 4.82 0.82
C LEU A 59 -21.56 5.63 2.07
N ARG A 60 -22.55 6.12 2.82
CA ARG A 60 -22.36 6.74 4.13
C ARG A 60 -22.81 5.77 5.23
N VAL A 61 -21.95 5.55 6.21
CA VAL A 61 -22.18 4.68 7.37
C VAL A 61 -21.85 5.43 8.66
N GLU A 62 -22.29 4.91 9.78
CA GLU A 62 -21.92 5.41 11.10
C GLU A 62 -21.07 4.37 11.83
N LEU A 63 -19.81 4.70 12.12
CA LEU A 63 -18.85 3.82 12.78
C LEU A 63 -18.21 4.52 13.98
N PRO A 64 -17.85 3.78 15.03
CA PRO A 64 -17.09 4.34 16.15
C PRO A 64 -15.67 4.74 15.68
N ARG A 65 -15.14 5.79 16.30
CA ARG A 65 -13.77 6.30 15.99
C ARG A 65 -12.69 5.69 16.88
N ARG A 66 -12.74 4.39 17.10
CA ARG A 66 -11.72 3.62 17.83
C ARG A 66 -10.96 2.69 16.89
N ALA A 67 -9.82 2.17 17.34
CA ALA A 67 -8.91 1.35 16.55
C ALA A 67 -9.58 0.15 15.88
N ALA A 68 -10.40 -0.59 16.64
CA ALA A 68 -11.02 -1.83 16.16
C ALA A 68 -12.54 -1.81 16.31
N LEU A 69 -13.23 -2.40 15.34
CA LEU A 69 -14.66 -2.75 15.44
C LEU A 69 -14.84 -4.05 16.21
N GLU A 70 -15.95 -4.14 16.93
CA GLU A 70 -16.47 -5.41 17.42
C GLU A 70 -17.02 -6.25 16.26
N PRO A 71 -17.03 -7.59 16.36
CA PRO A 71 -17.55 -8.44 15.28
C PRO A 71 -18.96 -8.08 14.81
N ALA A 72 -19.85 -7.70 15.70
CA ALA A 72 -21.23 -7.33 15.35
C ALA A 72 -21.31 -6.01 14.54
N GLU A 73 -20.48 -5.03 14.90
CA GLU A 73 -20.38 -3.76 14.15
C GLU A 73 -19.78 -3.98 12.76
N PHE A 74 -18.78 -4.84 12.68
CA PHE A 74 -18.20 -5.23 11.39
C PHE A 74 -19.23 -5.92 10.49
N GLU A 75 -20.03 -6.85 11.02
CA GLU A 75 -21.09 -7.50 10.25
C GLU A 75 -22.17 -6.53 9.77
N ALA A 76 -22.46 -5.48 10.55
CA ALA A 76 -23.36 -4.42 10.11
C ALA A 76 -22.76 -3.62 8.94
N LEU A 77 -21.47 -3.24 9.03
CA LEU A 77 -20.74 -2.58 7.95
C LEU A 77 -20.70 -3.44 6.68
N ARG A 78 -20.36 -4.73 6.81
CA ARG A 78 -20.28 -5.67 5.68
C ARG A 78 -21.63 -5.76 4.94
N ARG A 79 -22.73 -5.92 5.69
CA ARG A 79 -24.07 -5.95 5.09
C ARG A 79 -24.44 -4.64 4.39
N ALA A 80 -24.11 -3.48 4.98
CA ALA A 80 -24.34 -2.19 4.34
C ALA A 80 -23.59 -2.07 3.00
N ILE A 81 -22.33 -2.50 2.96
CA ILE A 81 -21.49 -2.53 1.75
C ILE A 81 -22.10 -3.46 0.69
N GLU A 82 -22.47 -4.68 1.08
CA GLU A 82 -23.02 -5.68 0.17
C GLU A 82 -24.38 -5.27 -0.41
N SER A 83 -25.24 -4.61 0.39
CA SER A 83 -26.53 -4.14 -0.08
C SER A 83 -26.45 -2.90 -0.97
N HIS A 84 -25.41 -2.06 -0.80
CA HIS A 84 -25.28 -0.81 -1.56
C HIS A 84 -24.54 -1.01 -2.89
N PHE A 85 -23.42 -1.74 -2.86
CA PHE A 85 -22.56 -1.87 -4.03
C PHE A 85 -22.86 -3.11 -4.87
N GLY A 86 -23.24 -2.88 -6.11
CA GLY A 86 -23.49 -3.91 -7.10
C GLY A 86 -22.21 -4.51 -7.74
N PRO A 87 -22.38 -5.35 -8.77
CA PRO A 87 -21.27 -6.10 -9.39
C PRO A 87 -20.27 -5.23 -10.16
N ARG A 88 -20.56 -3.97 -10.43
CA ARG A 88 -19.60 -3.04 -11.04
C ARG A 88 -18.47 -2.64 -10.08
N THR A 89 -18.78 -2.52 -8.79
CA THR A 89 -17.82 -2.11 -7.76
C THR A 89 -16.86 -3.26 -7.49
N GLN A 90 -15.64 -3.12 -7.95
CA GLN A 90 -14.58 -4.13 -7.85
C GLN A 90 -13.73 -3.96 -6.58
N ALA A 91 -13.60 -2.72 -6.07
CA ALA A 91 -12.78 -2.39 -4.91
C ALA A 91 -13.45 -1.32 -4.05
N LEU A 92 -13.00 -1.17 -2.80
CA LEU A 92 -13.53 -0.20 -1.85
C LEU A 92 -12.45 0.79 -1.41
N VAL A 93 -12.86 2.03 -1.28
CA VAL A 93 -12.09 3.13 -0.72
C VAL A 93 -12.70 3.49 0.62
N LEU A 94 -11.95 3.38 1.72
CA LEU A 94 -12.43 3.63 3.07
C LEU A 94 -11.87 4.98 3.54
N ALA A 95 -12.72 6.00 3.63
CA ALA A 95 -12.26 7.38 3.84
C ALA A 95 -12.06 7.73 5.32
N TRP A 96 -11.28 6.97 6.07
CA TRP A 96 -11.02 7.22 7.50
C TRP A 96 -9.65 6.71 7.95
N VAL A 97 -9.25 7.10 9.17
CA VAL A 97 -8.06 6.59 9.84
C VAL A 97 -8.43 5.39 10.74
N ALA A 98 -9.50 5.51 11.51
CA ALA A 98 -10.04 4.46 12.38
C ALA A 98 -11.56 4.35 12.17
N PRO A 99 -12.10 3.11 12.29
CA PRO A 99 -11.43 1.86 12.66
C PRO A 99 -10.56 1.26 11.55
N TYR A 100 -9.39 0.73 11.91
CA TYR A 100 -8.50 0.05 10.96
C TYR A 100 -8.42 -1.46 11.19
N ALA A 101 -9.02 -1.96 12.27
CA ALA A 101 -9.04 -3.38 12.62
C ALA A 101 -10.44 -3.89 12.95
N VAL A 102 -10.60 -5.20 12.93
CA VAL A 102 -11.73 -5.96 13.50
C VAL A 102 -11.13 -7.06 14.36
N ALA A 103 -11.19 -6.91 15.68
CA ALA A 103 -10.40 -7.73 16.59
C ALA A 103 -8.91 -7.70 16.18
N CYS A 104 -8.31 -8.84 15.85
CA CYS A 104 -6.92 -8.98 15.42
C CYS A 104 -6.74 -8.96 13.88
N ASN A 105 -7.81 -8.83 13.11
CA ASN A 105 -7.76 -8.76 11.66
C ASN A 105 -7.68 -7.30 11.21
N ALA A 106 -6.97 -7.03 10.12
CA ALA A 106 -7.10 -5.75 9.44
C ALA A 106 -8.51 -5.62 8.86
N ILE A 107 -9.11 -4.43 8.93
CA ILE A 107 -10.43 -4.18 8.35
C ILE A 107 -10.44 -4.48 6.84
N THR A 108 -9.34 -4.19 6.14
CA THR A 108 -9.16 -4.51 4.72
C THR A 108 -9.15 -6.02 4.47
N GLY A 109 -8.44 -6.78 5.29
CA GLY A 109 -8.41 -8.25 5.22
C GLY A 109 -9.75 -8.88 5.55
N ALA A 110 -10.42 -8.40 6.62
CA ALA A 110 -11.72 -8.89 7.05
C ALA A 110 -12.83 -8.62 6.00
N LEU A 111 -12.85 -7.44 5.38
CA LEU A 111 -13.83 -7.11 4.33
C LEU A 111 -13.68 -8.00 3.08
N ALA A 112 -12.45 -8.36 2.72
CA ALA A 112 -12.19 -9.19 1.55
C ALA A 112 -12.39 -10.68 1.81
N LEU A 113 -11.85 -11.20 2.93
CA LEU A 113 -11.74 -12.63 3.20
C LEU A 113 -12.67 -13.12 4.31
N GLY A 114 -13.41 -12.22 4.95
CA GLY A 114 -14.20 -12.52 6.16
C GLY A 114 -13.34 -12.49 7.42
N LEU A 115 -13.98 -12.48 8.58
CA LEU A 115 -13.32 -12.45 9.88
C LEU A 115 -12.72 -13.81 10.24
N ASP A 116 -11.49 -13.81 10.76
CA ASP A 116 -10.78 -14.98 11.28
C ASP A 116 -10.35 -14.72 12.73
N LEU A 117 -11.14 -15.17 13.68
CA LEU A 117 -10.84 -15.03 15.11
C LEU A 117 -9.74 -15.98 15.60
N GLY A 118 -9.41 -17.01 14.83
CA GLY A 118 -8.30 -17.91 15.15
C GLY A 118 -6.94 -17.20 15.21
N LEU A 119 -6.79 -16.14 14.41
CA LEU A 119 -5.60 -15.29 14.43
C LEU A 119 -5.44 -14.49 15.72
N CYS A 120 -6.52 -14.26 16.48
CA CYS A 120 -6.43 -13.59 17.78
C CYS A 120 -5.80 -14.50 18.85
N ALA A 121 -6.02 -15.80 18.76
CA ALA A 121 -5.40 -16.78 19.64
C ALA A 121 -3.94 -17.08 19.23
N ASN A 122 -3.63 -17.02 17.94
CA ASN A 122 -2.29 -17.25 17.40
C ASN A 122 -2.04 -16.39 16.17
N GLY A 123 -1.51 -15.20 16.36
CA GLY A 123 -1.16 -14.26 15.28
C GLY A 123 -0.16 -14.84 14.28
N CYS A 124 0.69 -15.80 14.69
CA CYS A 124 1.64 -16.49 13.82
C CYS A 124 0.99 -17.57 12.92
N ALA A 125 -0.28 -17.92 13.16
CA ALA A 125 -0.94 -18.92 12.34
C ALA A 125 -1.05 -18.50 10.86
N ARG A 126 -1.15 -19.48 9.99
CA ARG A 126 -1.47 -19.26 8.58
C ARG A 126 -2.88 -18.68 8.47
N SER A 127 -3.03 -17.59 7.74
CA SER A 127 -4.34 -17.06 7.37
C SER A 127 -4.81 -17.60 6.01
N ARG A 128 -6.01 -17.20 5.60
CA ARG A 128 -6.54 -17.53 4.27
C ARG A 128 -5.63 -16.99 3.18
N THR A 129 -5.38 -17.81 2.17
CA THR A 129 -4.58 -17.40 1.01
C THR A 129 -5.44 -16.53 0.09
N SER A 130 -4.88 -15.39 -0.32
CA SER A 130 -5.48 -14.53 -1.33
C SER A 130 -5.45 -15.21 -2.70
N GLY A 131 -6.62 -15.45 -3.29
CA GLY A 131 -6.71 -15.89 -4.68
C GLY A 131 -6.26 -14.82 -5.69
N TRP A 132 -6.00 -13.60 -5.21
CA TRP A 132 -5.52 -12.49 -6.06
C TRP A 132 -3.99 -12.29 -5.98
N PHE A 133 -3.29 -13.11 -5.17
CA PHE A 133 -1.83 -13.05 -5.09
C PHE A 133 -1.20 -13.32 -6.47
N ASN A 134 -0.40 -12.36 -6.94
CA ASN A 134 0.25 -12.36 -8.25
C ASN A 134 -0.69 -12.63 -9.46
N SER A 135 -1.98 -12.32 -9.32
CA SER A 135 -2.97 -12.48 -10.38
C SER A 135 -2.85 -11.36 -11.42
N ALA A 136 -3.09 -11.68 -12.68
CA ALA A 136 -3.23 -10.70 -13.76
C ALA A 136 -4.64 -10.08 -13.86
N SER A 137 -5.65 -10.65 -13.17
CA SER A 137 -7.03 -10.16 -13.21
C SER A 137 -7.15 -8.77 -12.59
N HIS A 138 -7.83 -7.86 -13.26
CA HIS A 138 -8.24 -6.54 -12.75
C HIS A 138 -9.71 -6.52 -12.30
N ARG A 139 -10.33 -7.70 -12.16
CA ARG A 139 -11.73 -7.88 -11.76
C ARG A 139 -11.83 -8.76 -10.51
N PRO A 140 -11.37 -8.29 -9.34
CA PRO A 140 -11.30 -9.13 -8.14
C PRO A 140 -12.66 -9.61 -7.63
N LEU A 141 -13.76 -8.92 -7.92
CA LEU A 141 -15.08 -9.40 -7.56
C LEU A 141 -15.53 -10.61 -8.40
N GLN A 142 -15.12 -10.71 -9.67
CA GLN A 142 -15.38 -11.87 -10.49
C GLN A 142 -14.39 -13.00 -10.21
N GLU A 143 -13.13 -12.64 -9.94
CA GLU A 143 -12.05 -13.59 -9.67
C GLU A 143 -10.99 -12.94 -8.78
N PRO A 144 -10.91 -13.31 -7.51
CA PRO A 144 -11.43 -14.49 -6.77
C PRO A 144 -12.80 -14.35 -6.09
N GLY A 145 -13.60 -13.31 -6.34
CA GLY A 145 -14.96 -13.21 -5.84
C GLY A 145 -15.14 -12.34 -4.59
N TRP A 146 -14.23 -11.40 -4.34
CA TRP A 146 -14.29 -10.45 -3.22
C TRP A 146 -13.76 -9.06 -3.61
N ARG A 147 -13.99 -8.06 -2.75
CA ARG A 147 -13.55 -6.68 -3.00
C ARG A 147 -12.34 -6.34 -2.14
N PRO A 148 -11.18 -6.04 -2.74
CA PRO A 148 -10.07 -5.45 -2.01
C PRO A 148 -10.45 -4.04 -1.54
N SER A 149 -9.82 -3.58 -0.46
CA SER A 149 -10.04 -2.23 0.04
C SER A 149 -8.74 -1.57 0.48
N MET A 150 -8.74 -0.24 0.54
CA MET A 150 -7.64 0.59 1.04
C MET A 150 -8.19 1.79 1.80
N LEU A 151 -7.52 2.18 2.90
CA LEU A 151 -7.92 3.35 3.67
C LEU A 151 -7.24 4.62 3.12
N LEU A 152 -8.02 5.68 2.96
CA LEU A 152 -7.52 7.05 2.76
C LEU A 152 -7.10 7.65 4.12
N ALA A 153 -6.09 7.05 4.74
CA ALA A 153 -5.61 7.44 6.06
C ALA A 153 -4.38 8.35 5.95
N ALA A 154 -4.44 9.49 6.65
CA ALA A 154 -3.35 10.44 6.78
C ALA A 154 -3.44 11.16 8.14
N PRO A 155 -2.36 11.83 8.61
CA PRO A 155 -2.34 12.46 9.93
C PRO A 155 -3.35 13.59 10.14
N SER A 156 -3.80 14.25 9.06
CA SER A 156 -4.80 15.32 9.08
C SER A 156 -5.60 15.35 7.78
N VAL A 157 -6.68 16.13 7.75
CA VAL A 157 -7.48 16.35 6.53
C VAL A 157 -6.63 16.97 5.41
N GLU A 158 -5.75 17.92 5.73
CA GLU A 158 -4.86 18.58 4.78
C GLU A 158 -3.84 17.60 4.20
N ALA A 159 -3.27 16.75 5.04
CA ALA A 159 -2.36 15.69 4.62
C ALA A 159 -3.09 14.65 3.74
N ALA A 160 -4.36 14.34 4.04
CA ALA A 160 -5.17 13.44 3.23
C ALA A 160 -5.53 14.04 1.86
N ARG A 161 -5.85 15.33 1.80
CA ARG A 161 -6.06 16.03 0.53
C ARG A 161 -4.78 16.00 -0.32
N SER A 162 -3.65 16.33 0.28
CA SER A 162 -2.35 16.25 -0.40
C SER A 162 -2.02 14.81 -0.85
N LEU A 163 -2.40 13.79 -0.08
CA LEU A 163 -2.28 12.39 -0.46
C LEU A 163 -3.11 12.08 -1.71
N ILE A 164 -4.36 12.52 -1.75
CA ILE A 164 -5.26 12.32 -2.89
C ILE A 164 -4.71 13.04 -4.12
N ASP A 165 -4.32 14.30 -3.99
CA ASP A 165 -3.82 15.11 -5.10
C ASP A 165 -2.55 14.51 -5.73
N ARG A 166 -1.60 14.03 -4.92
CA ARG A 166 -0.40 13.35 -5.45
C ARG A 166 -0.71 11.98 -6.03
N GLY A 167 -1.77 11.30 -5.55
CA GLY A 167 -2.27 10.06 -6.15
C GLY A 167 -2.87 10.29 -7.53
N VAL A 168 -3.67 11.34 -7.70
CA VAL A 168 -4.19 11.76 -9.01
C VAL A 168 -3.05 12.17 -9.95
N ALA A 169 -2.07 12.93 -9.45
CA ALA A 169 -0.90 13.36 -10.22
C ALA A 169 0.01 12.19 -10.66
N ALA A 170 -0.11 11.01 -10.02
CA ALA A 170 0.63 9.81 -10.38
C ALA A 170 0.12 9.18 -11.68
N ASP A 171 -1.15 9.39 -12.03
CA ASP A 171 -1.80 8.66 -13.11
C ASP A 171 -1.07 8.84 -14.45
N GLY A 172 -0.48 7.74 -14.93
CA GLY A 172 0.28 7.71 -16.19
C GLY A 172 1.62 8.46 -16.16
N SER A 173 2.12 8.86 -14.99
CA SER A 173 3.38 9.62 -14.86
C SER A 173 4.61 8.88 -15.39
N LEU A 174 4.60 7.55 -15.44
CA LEU A 174 5.66 6.72 -16.02
C LEU A 174 5.36 6.24 -17.45
N VAL A 175 4.35 6.79 -18.12
CA VAL A 175 4.12 6.48 -19.56
C VAL A 175 5.32 6.91 -20.39
N ARG A 176 5.91 8.05 -20.05
CA ARG A 176 7.21 8.48 -20.56
C ARG A 176 8.27 8.25 -19.49
N PRO A 177 9.44 7.67 -19.85
CA PRO A 177 10.52 7.51 -18.89
C PRO A 177 10.86 8.86 -18.25
N PRO A 178 10.89 8.94 -16.91
CA PRO A 178 11.30 10.16 -16.25
C PRO A 178 12.80 10.42 -16.47
N ASP A 179 13.17 11.67 -16.71
CA ASP A 179 14.55 12.11 -16.80
C ASP A 179 14.81 13.22 -15.76
N PRO A 180 15.71 13.01 -14.81
CA PRO A 180 16.44 11.76 -14.50
C PRO A 180 15.54 10.61 -14.04
N PRO A 181 16.02 9.35 -14.06
CA PRO A 181 15.24 8.16 -13.70
C PRO A 181 14.63 8.21 -12.30
N ALA A 182 13.48 7.54 -12.12
CA ALA A 182 12.90 7.28 -10.81
C ALA A 182 13.76 6.30 -10.01
N LEU A 183 13.77 6.45 -8.67
CA LEU A 183 14.56 5.63 -7.78
C LEU A 183 13.67 4.59 -7.06
N VAL A 184 14.12 3.35 -7.05
CA VAL A 184 13.61 2.27 -6.19
C VAL A 184 14.72 1.89 -5.22
N LEU A 185 14.43 1.93 -3.94
CA LEU A 185 15.33 1.53 -2.85
C LEU A 185 14.85 0.22 -2.24
N LEU A 186 15.72 -0.79 -2.26
CA LEU A 186 15.56 -2.05 -1.55
C LEU A 186 16.58 -2.03 -0.42
N LEU A 187 16.09 -1.88 0.81
CA LEU A 187 16.92 -1.43 1.92
C LEU A 187 17.12 -2.54 2.93
N ASP A 188 18.37 -2.72 3.36
CA ASP A 188 18.72 -3.55 4.49
C ASP A 188 18.39 -2.82 5.80
N GLY A 189 17.74 -3.52 6.73
CA GLY A 189 17.51 -3.04 8.08
C GLY A 189 18.57 -3.52 9.06
N PRO A 190 18.58 -2.99 10.29
CA PRO A 190 19.53 -3.40 11.32
C PRO A 190 19.17 -4.75 11.99
N ASP A 191 17.97 -5.25 11.79
CA ASP A 191 17.40 -6.43 12.50
C ASP A 191 17.25 -7.62 11.56
N LEU A 192 17.98 -8.69 11.83
CA LEU A 192 17.95 -9.93 11.04
C LEU A 192 16.55 -10.55 10.93
N ALA A 193 15.72 -10.48 11.98
CA ALA A 193 14.37 -11.00 11.95
C ALA A 193 13.47 -10.24 10.96
N ARG A 194 13.71 -8.94 10.78
CA ARG A 194 12.98 -8.08 9.84
C ARG A 194 13.58 -8.09 8.43
N GLN A 195 14.81 -8.58 8.28
CA GLN A 195 15.49 -8.73 6.98
C GLN A 195 15.10 -10.00 6.19
N VAL A 196 14.26 -10.87 6.73
CA VAL A 196 13.89 -12.13 6.07
C VAL A 196 13.37 -11.95 4.64
N ARG A 197 12.89 -10.74 4.31
CA ARG A 197 12.37 -10.37 2.99
C ARG A 197 13.45 -10.00 1.97
N THR A 198 14.66 -9.66 2.39
CA THR A 198 15.76 -9.26 1.48
C THR A 198 16.12 -10.33 0.46
N ARG A 199 15.99 -11.61 0.83
CA ARG A 199 16.17 -12.75 -0.09
C ARG A 199 15.19 -12.76 -1.28
N LEU A 200 14.12 -11.97 -1.23
CA LEU A 200 13.13 -11.79 -2.30
C LEU A 200 13.42 -10.53 -3.14
N TYR A 201 14.47 -9.79 -2.84
CA TYR A 201 14.85 -8.66 -3.67
C TYR A 201 15.33 -9.16 -5.04
N PRO A 202 14.97 -8.49 -6.14
CA PRO A 202 15.53 -8.83 -7.43
C PRO A 202 17.03 -8.49 -7.43
N PRO A 203 17.86 -9.26 -8.12
CA PRO A 203 19.28 -8.93 -8.21
C PRO A 203 19.48 -7.56 -8.86
N GLY A 204 20.25 -6.71 -8.22
CA GLY A 204 20.51 -5.32 -8.65
C GLY A 204 21.95 -5.09 -9.08
N PRO A 205 22.30 -3.86 -9.50
CA PRO A 205 21.40 -2.80 -9.92
C PRO A 205 20.83 -3.04 -11.33
N LEU A 206 19.53 -2.95 -11.46
CA LEU A 206 18.85 -3.07 -12.74
C LEU A 206 18.14 -1.75 -13.07
N ALA A 207 18.05 -1.40 -14.35
CA ALA A 207 17.25 -0.30 -14.82
C ALA A 207 16.11 -0.84 -15.67
N ALA A 208 14.87 -0.54 -15.30
CA ALA A 208 13.71 -0.85 -16.12
C ALA A 208 13.62 0.11 -17.32
N SER A 209 12.99 -0.32 -18.41
CA SER A 209 12.83 0.46 -19.65
C SER A 209 12.08 1.79 -19.47
N ARG A 210 11.47 2.01 -18.31
CA ARG A 210 10.71 3.23 -17.97
C ARG A 210 11.51 4.25 -17.16
N GLY A 211 12.83 4.18 -17.17
CA GLY A 211 13.67 5.12 -16.41
C GLY A 211 13.59 4.91 -14.89
N VAL A 212 13.43 3.66 -14.46
CA VAL A 212 13.45 3.27 -13.05
C VAL A 212 14.73 2.53 -12.76
N VAL A 213 15.45 2.97 -11.73
CA VAL A 213 16.67 2.33 -11.23
C VAL A 213 16.43 1.86 -9.81
N TRP A 214 16.82 0.64 -9.47
CA TRP A 214 16.80 0.18 -8.08
C TRP A 214 18.19 -0.13 -7.55
N LEU A 215 18.34 0.10 -6.24
CA LEU A 215 19.57 -0.07 -5.50
C LEU A 215 19.28 -0.85 -4.21
N GLU A 216 20.18 -1.75 -3.85
CA GLU A 216 20.25 -2.32 -2.51
C GLU A 216 21.20 -1.47 -1.68
N ALA A 217 20.80 -1.07 -0.47
CA ALA A 217 21.62 -0.24 0.41
C ALA A 217 21.11 -0.29 1.86
N PRO A 218 21.94 0.05 2.87
CA PRO A 218 21.48 0.26 4.23
C PRO A 218 20.44 1.38 4.31
N ALA A 219 19.31 1.13 5.00
CA ALA A 219 18.21 2.09 5.11
C ALA A 219 18.65 3.42 5.71
N THR A 220 19.51 3.38 6.73
CA THR A 220 20.03 4.57 7.42
C THR A 220 20.86 5.49 6.55
N GLN A 221 21.42 4.99 5.44
CA GLN A 221 22.25 5.76 4.52
C GLN A 221 21.49 6.22 3.29
N ALA A 222 20.61 5.40 2.76
CA ALA A 222 20.00 5.62 1.45
C ALA A 222 18.65 6.33 1.50
N LEU A 223 17.88 6.16 2.58
CA LEU A 223 16.53 6.70 2.69
C LEU A 223 16.49 8.19 3.06
N PRO A 224 17.31 8.70 4.01
CA PRO A 224 17.31 10.11 4.36
C PRO A 224 17.64 11.01 3.16
N GLY A 225 16.72 11.93 2.82
CA GLY A 225 16.91 12.87 1.72
C GLY A 225 16.97 12.26 0.32
N ALA A 226 16.64 10.98 0.15
CA ALA A 226 16.58 10.33 -1.16
C ALA A 226 15.71 11.14 -2.12
N ARG A 227 16.18 11.32 -3.37
CA ARG A 227 15.46 12.13 -4.37
C ARG A 227 14.77 11.25 -5.41
N ARG A 228 13.63 11.73 -5.91
CA ARG A 228 12.85 11.06 -6.97
C ARG A 228 12.48 9.61 -6.60
N LEU A 229 12.12 9.41 -5.34
CA LEU A 229 11.81 8.10 -4.78
C LEU A 229 10.44 7.63 -5.28
N LEU A 230 10.40 6.48 -5.91
CA LEU A 230 9.16 5.84 -6.37
C LEU A 230 8.76 4.68 -5.46
N ILE A 231 9.74 3.86 -5.03
CA ILE A 231 9.46 2.74 -4.13
C ILE A 231 10.60 2.65 -3.11
N ALA A 232 10.24 2.47 -1.83
CA ALA A 232 11.16 2.13 -0.76
C ALA A 232 10.65 0.90 -0.01
N ILE A 233 11.46 -0.13 0.12
CA ILE A 233 11.14 -1.37 0.84
C ILE A 233 12.24 -1.67 1.83
N THR A 234 11.89 -1.88 3.10
CA THR A 234 12.86 -2.20 4.16
C THR A 234 12.32 -3.22 5.15
N GLY A 235 13.17 -3.71 6.03
CA GLY A 235 12.81 -4.43 7.25
C GLY A 235 13.36 -3.65 8.45
N SER A 236 12.53 -2.86 9.13
CA SER A 236 12.96 -2.00 10.22
C SER A 236 11.83 -1.72 11.20
N GLU A 237 12.17 -1.62 12.48
CA GLU A 237 11.24 -1.18 13.52
C GLU A 237 11.01 0.32 13.49
N GLN A 238 12.04 1.09 13.11
CA GLN A 238 12.01 2.53 12.98
C GLN A 238 12.39 2.94 11.56
N LEU A 239 11.84 4.03 11.08
CA LEU A 239 12.09 4.53 9.74
C LEU A 239 13.02 5.76 9.78
N PRO A 240 14.20 5.71 9.15
CA PRO A 240 15.12 6.84 9.09
C PRO A 240 14.65 7.86 8.03
N LEU A 241 13.56 8.57 8.31
CA LEU A 241 12.92 9.52 7.39
C LEU A 241 13.40 10.97 7.57
N GLN A 242 14.54 11.19 8.23
CA GLN A 242 15.10 12.53 8.45
C GLN A 242 16.51 12.68 7.83
N PRO A 243 16.71 13.63 6.93
CA PRO A 243 15.70 14.49 6.29
C PRO A 243 14.73 13.71 5.42
N PRO A 244 13.48 14.20 5.23
CA PRO A 244 12.47 13.44 4.51
C PRO A 244 12.86 13.19 3.05
N PRO A 245 12.55 12.01 2.51
CA PRO A 245 12.78 11.72 1.10
C PRO A 245 11.87 12.56 0.20
N GLN A 246 12.33 12.85 -1.01
CA GLN A 246 11.56 13.53 -2.04
C GLN A 246 10.87 12.48 -2.93
N TRP A 247 9.62 12.23 -2.64
CA TRP A 247 8.81 11.27 -3.36
C TRP A 247 8.38 11.79 -4.74
N LEU A 248 8.32 10.90 -5.70
CA LEU A 248 7.53 11.12 -6.92
C LEU A 248 6.05 10.89 -6.60
N PRO A 249 5.12 11.55 -7.30
CA PRO A 249 3.71 11.19 -7.25
C PRO A 249 3.52 9.69 -7.50
N GLY A 250 2.71 9.04 -6.68
CA GLY A 250 2.56 7.58 -6.71
C GLY A 250 3.62 6.80 -5.92
N GLY A 251 4.47 7.44 -5.14
CA GLY A 251 5.51 6.75 -4.37
C GLY A 251 4.96 5.74 -3.36
N LEU A 252 5.55 4.55 -3.28
CA LEU A 252 5.18 3.46 -2.37
C LEU A 252 6.25 3.26 -1.30
N GLY A 253 5.85 3.32 -0.03
CA GLY A 253 6.72 3.01 1.11
C GLY A 253 6.26 1.76 1.83
N ASP A 254 7.16 0.82 2.13
CA ASP A 254 6.81 -0.41 2.82
C ASP A 254 7.93 -0.89 3.75
N HIS A 255 7.56 -1.38 4.92
CA HIS A 255 8.49 -1.97 5.86
C HIS A 255 7.93 -3.20 6.56
N LEU A 256 8.80 -4.17 6.79
CA LEU A 256 8.46 -5.35 7.58
C LEU A 256 8.69 -5.03 9.04
N THR A 257 7.59 -4.91 9.78
CA THR A 257 7.56 -4.82 11.25
C THR A 257 6.24 -5.39 11.78
N SER A 258 6.15 -5.70 13.08
CA SER A 258 4.99 -6.39 13.63
C SER A 258 3.73 -5.53 13.66
N TRP A 259 3.87 -4.21 13.89
CA TRP A 259 2.75 -3.31 14.17
C TRP A 259 2.66 -2.13 13.21
N GLY A 260 3.17 -2.30 12.00
CA GLY A 260 3.12 -1.25 10.96
C GLY A 260 1.71 -0.78 10.59
N GLY A 261 0.68 -1.57 10.88
CA GLY A 261 -0.73 -1.22 10.66
C GLY A 261 -1.45 -0.66 11.89
N ASP A 262 -0.79 -0.52 13.04
CA ASP A 262 -1.31 0.17 14.22
C ASP A 262 -1.22 1.69 14.02
N LEU A 263 -2.17 2.26 13.28
CA LEU A 263 -2.12 3.66 12.86
C LEU A 263 -2.14 4.67 14.01
N LEU A 264 -2.53 4.26 15.20
CA LEU A 264 -2.50 5.12 16.40
C LEU A 264 -1.18 5.04 17.17
N GLY A 265 -0.26 4.15 16.75
CA GLY A 265 1.11 4.09 17.24
C GLY A 265 1.27 3.57 18.66
N SER A 266 0.35 2.71 19.14
CA SER A 266 0.33 2.22 20.54
C SER A 266 1.48 1.26 20.89
N HIS A 267 2.20 0.72 19.89
CA HIS A 267 3.25 -0.28 20.08
C HIS A 267 4.68 0.26 19.94
N GLY A 268 4.86 1.58 19.75
CA GLY A 268 6.18 2.21 19.68
C GLY A 268 7.04 1.83 18.47
N GLN A 269 6.47 1.15 17.47
CA GLN A 269 7.11 0.86 16.19
C GLN A 269 6.65 1.86 15.13
N ALA A 270 7.46 2.08 14.12
CA ALA A 270 7.06 2.87 12.97
C ALA A 270 5.85 2.25 12.26
N THR A 271 4.95 3.09 11.78
CA THR A 271 3.71 2.67 11.15
C THR A 271 3.65 3.06 9.68
N ALA A 272 2.73 2.47 8.95
CA ALA A 272 2.43 2.85 7.58
C ALA A 272 2.07 4.34 7.46
N MET A 273 1.54 4.95 8.53
CA MET A 273 1.23 6.38 8.60
C MET A 273 2.47 7.26 8.45
N GLU A 274 3.63 6.83 8.94
CA GLU A 274 4.89 7.59 8.81
C GLU A 274 5.35 7.67 7.35
N TRP A 275 5.14 6.60 6.57
CA TRP A 275 5.37 6.66 5.14
C TRP A 275 4.48 7.70 4.45
N ILE A 276 3.17 7.70 4.78
CA ILE A 276 2.23 8.68 4.24
C ILE A 276 2.62 10.10 4.66
N ALA A 277 2.98 10.31 5.92
CA ALA A 277 3.44 11.60 6.45
C ALA A 277 4.73 12.08 5.78
N SER A 278 5.63 11.17 5.39
CA SER A 278 6.86 11.51 4.65
C SER A 278 6.62 11.89 3.17
N GLY A 279 5.41 11.69 2.65
CA GLY A 279 5.05 11.98 1.26
C GLY A 279 4.80 10.76 0.37
N ALA A 280 4.92 9.53 0.87
CA ALA A 280 4.53 8.35 0.11
C ALA A 280 3.01 8.37 -0.20
N THR A 281 2.63 7.79 -1.32
CA THR A 281 1.22 7.75 -1.78
C THR A 281 0.48 6.52 -1.29
N ALA A 282 1.17 5.43 -1.00
CA ALA A 282 0.56 4.27 -0.34
C ALA A 282 1.59 3.50 0.49
N SER A 283 1.08 2.72 1.44
CA SER A 283 1.84 1.88 2.34
C SER A 283 1.02 0.70 2.85
N HIS A 284 1.69 -0.22 3.54
CA HIS A 284 1.13 -1.42 4.15
C HIS A 284 1.66 -1.58 5.58
N GLY A 285 0.86 -2.23 6.44
CA GLY A 285 1.30 -2.64 7.76
C GLY A 285 0.39 -3.72 8.36
N ALA A 286 0.92 -4.54 9.27
CA ALA A 286 0.12 -5.50 10.01
C ALA A 286 -0.51 -4.86 11.25
N VAL A 287 -1.80 -5.18 11.53
CA VAL A 287 -2.55 -4.64 12.68
C VAL A 287 -2.42 -5.50 13.95
N SER A 288 -1.86 -6.68 13.81
CA SER A 288 -1.59 -7.61 14.92
C SER A 288 -0.34 -8.40 14.59
N GLU A 289 0.29 -9.02 15.62
CA GLU A 289 1.56 -9.73 15.44
C GLU A 289 1.51 -10.76 14.29
N PRO A 290 2.19 -10.51 13.16
CA PRO A 290 2.15 -11.38 12.00
C PRO A 290 3.25 -12.47 12.06
N CYS A 291 4.18 -12.35 13.02
CA CYS A 291 5.49 -12.99 12.98
C CYS A 291 6.25 -12.60 11.68
N ASN A 292 7.39 -13.16 11.42
CA ASN A 292 8.13 -12.85 10.19
C ASN A 292 7.79 -13.79 9.02
N HIS A 293 6.50 -14.19 8.91
CA HIS A 293 6.02 -14.96 7.77
C HIS A 293 5.94 -14.08 6.51
N LEU A 294 6.79 -14.36 5.53
CA LEU A 294 6.89 -13.60 4.27
C LEU A 294 5.57 -13.46 3.53
N GLN A 295 4.68 -14.42 3.69
CA GLN A 295 3.36 -14.45 3.05
C GLN A 295 2.43 -13.34 3.56
N LYS A 296 2.68 -12.79 4.75
CA LYS A 296 1.88 -11.73 5.38
C LYS A 296 2.35 -10.32 5.02
N PHE A 297 3.42 -10.21 4.25
CA PHE A 297 4.02 -8.95 3.81
C PHE A 297 4.06 -8.85 2.29
N PRO A 298 4.09 -7.64 1.73
CA PRO A 298 4.26 -7.45 0.30
C PRO A 298 5.52 -8.13 -0.23
N HIS A 299 5.36 -9.01 -1.21
CA HIS A 299 6.47 -9.64 -1.92
C HIS A 299 7.10 -8.60 -2.85
N PRO A 300 8.38 -8.21 -2.65
CA PRO A 300 8.99 -7.07 -3.34
C PRO A 300 8.88 -7.14 -4.87
N GLN A 301 9.23 -8.27 -5.46
CA GLN A 301 9.19 -8.44 -6.92
C GLN A 301 7.77 -8.39 -7.48
N VAL A 302 6.76 -8.90 -6.74
CA VAL A 302 5.35 -8.87 -7.16
C VAL A 302 4.81 -7.45 -7.06
N LEU A 303 5.08 -6.75 -5.94
CA LEU A 303 4.68 -5.34 -5.76
C LEU A 303 5.25 -4.47 -6.88
N MET A 304 6.58 -4.51 -7.06
CA MET A 304 7.28 -3.73 -8.07
C MET A 304 6.81 -4.11 -9.49
N GLY A 305 6.70 -5.41 -9.77
CA GLY A 305 6.32 -5.92 -11.09
C GLY A 305 4.96 -5.40 -11.53
N HIS A 306 3.93 -5.54 -10.70
CA HIS A 306 2.59 -5.05 -11.01
C HIS A 306 2.54 -3.51 -11.09
N TYR A 307 3.17 -2.81 -10.15
CA TYR A 307 3.13 -1.35 -10.12
C TYR A 307 3.82 -0.73 -11.33
N LEU A 308 5.00 -1.20 -11.68
CA LEU A 308 5.74 -0.74 -12.86
C LEU A 308 5.04 -1.11 -14.19
N GLN A 309 4.17 -2.12 -14.19
CA GLN A 309 3.31 -2.45 -15.32
C GLN A 309 2.10 -1.52 -15.44
N GLY A 310 1.84 -0.66 -14.44
CA GLY A 310 0.75 0.31 -14.43
C GLY A 310 -0.49 -0.14 -13.66
N ALA A 311 -0.37 -1.14 -12.76
CA ALA A 311 -1.40 -1.42 -11.77
C ALA A 311 -1.58 -0.22 -10.84
N THR A 312 -2.76 -0.07 -10.25
CA THR A 312 -2.99 0.90 -9.19
C THR A 312 -2.25 0.51 -7.91
N ALA A 313 -2.04 1.45 -7.01
CA ALA A 313 -1.42 1.20 -5.70
C ALA A 313 -2.18 0.10 -4.93
N LEU A 314 -3.52 0.15 -4.92
CA LEU A 314 -4.35 -0.89 -4.33
C LEU A 314 -4.08 -2.26 -4.96
N GLU A 315 -4.10 -2.36 -6.29
CA GLU A 315 -3.86 -3.61 -6.99
C GLU A 315 -2.47 -4.18 -6.72
N ALA A 316 -1.44 -3.32 -6.78
CA ALA A 316 -0.06 -3.74 -6.58
C ALA A 316 0.17 -4.28 -5.15
N TYR A 317 -0.35 -3.60 -4.13
CA TYR A 317 -0.25 -4.07 -2.75
C TYR A 317 -1.04 -5.36 -2.53
N TRP A 318 -2.30 -5.42 -2.91
CA TRP A 318 -3.13 -6.61 -2.70
C TRP A 318 -2.60 -7.85 -3.43
N ARG A 319 -2.10 -7.67 -4.64
CA ARG A 319 -1.48 -8.77 -5.41
C ARG A 319 -0.14 -9.22 -4.84
N SER A 320 0.48 -8.42 -4.00
CA SER A 320 1.79 -8.75 -3.42
C SER A 320 1.74 -9.47 -2.07
N VAL A 321 0.57 -9.57 -1.43
CA VAL A 321 0.42 -10.25 -0.13
C VAL A 321 -0.37 -11.54 -0.28
N ALA A 322 0.25 -12.66 0.08
CA ALA A 322 -0.40 -13.97 -0.05
C ALA A 322 -1.39 -14.28 1.09
N TRP A 323 -1.14 -13.78 2.32
CA TRP A 323 -1.98 -13.96 3.50
C TRP A 323 -2.39 -12.61 4.10
N PRO A 324 -3.34 -11.89 3.49
CA PRO A 324 -3.60 -10.50 3.81
C PRO A 324 -4.56 -10.25 4.98
N GLN A 325 -4.90 -11.27 5.77
CA GLN A 325 -5.89 -11.15 6.85
C GLN A 325 -5.52 -10.09 7.91
N GLN A 326 -4.22 -9.98 8.24
CA GLN A 326 -3.68 -9.00 9.19
C GLN A 326 -3.15 -7.74 8.50
N SER A 327 -3.20 -7.69 7.15
CA SER A 327 -2.64 -6.62 6.34
C SER A 327 -3.61 -5.45 6.20
N LEU A 328 -3.20 -4.30 6.69
CA LEU A 328 -3.85 -3.02 6.45
C LEU A 328 -3.15 -2.32 5.28
N PHE A 329 -3.92 -1.89 4.31
CA PHE A 329 -3.44 -1.12 3.18
C PHE A 329 -3.96 0.31 3.30
N ILE A 330 -3.06 1.31 3.25
CA ILE A 330 -3.42 2.72 3.36
C ILE A 330 -2.82 3.52 2.21
N GLY A 331 -3.48 4.60 1.82
CA GLY A 331 -3.00 5.47 0.75
C GLY A 331 -4.08 5.85 -0.26
N GLU A 332 -3.67 6.35 -1.42
CA GLU A 332 -4.56 6.64 -2.53
C GLU A 332 -4.69 5.41 -3.43
N PRO A 333 -5.89 4.77 -3.48
CA PRO A 333 -6.05 3.44 -4.08
C PRO A 333 -5.80 3.38 -5.58
N LEU A 334 -6.15 4.43 -6.33
CA LEU A 334 -6.12 4.44 -7.79
C LEU A 334 -4.83 5.04 -8.38
N ALA A 335 -3.90 5.51 -7.55
CA ALA A 335 -2.61 6.02 -8.01
C ALA A 335 -1.91 4.97 -8.88
N ALA A 336 -1.59 5.33 -10.13
CA ALA A 336 -1.04 4.38 -11.12
C ALA A 336 -0.07 5.10 -12.06
N PRO A 337 1.23 5.01 -11.84
CA PRO A 337 2.25 5.70 -12.62
C PRO A 337 2.43 5.16 -14.06
#